data_6f1f23cde632d79ba13304e702c52dd8
#
_entry.id   6f1f23cde632d79ba13304e702c52dd8
#
_cell.length_a   1.000
_cell.length_b   1.000
_cell.length_c   1.000
_cell.angle_alpha   90.00
_cell.angle_beta   90.00
_cell.angle_gamma   90.00
#
_symmetry.space_group_name_H-M   'P 1'
#
loop_
_entity.id
_entity.type
_entity.pdbx_description
1 polymer ?
#
loop_
_entity_poly.entity_id
_entity_poly.type
_entity_poly.pdbx_seq_one_letter_code
_entity_poly.pdbx_strand_id
1 'polypeptide(L)'
;MGEHDRETLTKAYDDTLANWNLFLFDGFGSFDPDLIYNRIEYLATGLDAKVIFLDHLSILLSGLEGDERRMIDTTMTKLRSLVERTGIAMFLVSHLRRTSTDTPHEEGARVTLGQLRGSAAIAQLSDGVIALERDQQATTGGSSTTVRVLKNRYSGEVGVACNLSYDLSTCKFNETQPEAEFDPTTDF
;
A
#
# COMPACT_ATOMS: atom_id res chain seq x y z
N MET A 1 -4.97 23.27 7.12
CA MET A 1 -6.08 22.95 6.20
C MET A 1 -6.90 24.22 6.06
N GLY A 2 -6.97 24.83 4.84
CA GLY A 2 -7.79 26.00 4.59
C GLY A 2 -9.27 25.65 4.75
N GLU A 3 -10.04 26.56 5.36
CA GLU A 3 -11.50 26.48 5.34
C GLU A 3 -11.97 26.72 3.90
N HIS A 4 -12.39 25.68 3.21
CA HIS A 4 -13.10 25.80 1.95
C HIS A 4 -14.60 25.86 2.27
N ASP A 5 -15.30 26.78 1.59
CA ASP A 5 -16.74 26.83 1.74
C ASP A 5 -17.41 25.58 1.11
N ARG A 6 -18.65 25.32 1.53
CA ARG A 6 -19.39 24.12 1.11
C ARG A 6 -19.63 24.10 -0.41
N GLU A 7 -19.77 25.24 -1.02
CA GLU A 7 -20.01 25.36 -2.47
C GLU A 7 -18.77 24.91 -3.27
N THR A 8 -17.57 25.39 -2.86
CA THR A 8 -16.30 24.97 -3.43
C THR A 8 -16.06 23.47 -3.30
N LEU A 9 -16.35 22.89 -2.13
CA LEU A 9 -16.22 21.45 -1.90
C LEU A 9 -17.22 20.65 -2.74
N THR A 10 -18.48 21.09 -2.82
CA THR A 10 -19.50 20.42 -3.62
C THR A 10 -19.10 20.43 -5.10
N LYS A 11 -18.66 21.59 -5.62
CA LYS A 11 -18.20 21.69 -6.99
C LYS A 11 -17.00 20.79 -7.27
N ALA A 12 -16.01 20.76 -6.39
CA ALA A 12 -14.85 19.87 -6.54
C ALA A 12 -15.26 18.38 -6.55
N TYR A 13 -16.24 18.00 -5.72
CA TYR A 13 -16.79 16.64 -5.72
C TYR A 13 -17.51 16.33 -7.03
N ASP A 14 -18.39 17.22 -7.52
CA ASP A 14 -19.15 17.05 -8.75
C ASP A 14 -18.24 16.98 -9.98
N ASP A 15 -17.17 17.80 -10.00
CA ASP A 15 -16.19 17.84 -11.10
C ASP A 15 -15.27 16.61 -11.13
N THR A 16 -15.18 15.84 -10.02
CA THR A 16 -14.25 14.72 -9.87
C THR A 16 -14.95 13.44 -9.42
N LEU A 17 -15.06 13.23 -8.11
CA LEU A 17 -15.49 11.95 -7.51
C LEU A 17 -16.90 11.50 -7.90
N ALA A 18 -17.83 12.44 -8.12
CA ALA A 18 -19.20 12.12 -8.52
C ALA A 18 -19.28 11.38 -9.87
N ASN A 19 -18.28 11.59 -10.73
CA ASN A 19 -18.22 10.96 -12.05
C ASN A 19 -17.35 9.69 -12.07
N TRP A 20 -16.76 9.31 -10.95
CA TRP A 20 -15.95 8.10 -10.83
C TRP A 20 -16.80 6.91 -10.43
N ASN A 21 -16.53 5.76 -11.00
CA ASN A 21 -17.10 4.48 -10.58
C ASN A 21 -16.36 4.01 -9.30
N LEU A 22 -16.48 4.81 -8.23
CA LEU A 22 -15.81 4.61 -6.96
C LEU A 22 -16.80 4.06 -5.92
N PHE A 23 -16.48 2.90 -5.36
CA PHE A 23 -17.21 2.29 -4.28
C PHE A 23 -16.37 2.35 -3.01
N LEU A 24 -16.91 2.96 -1.96
CA LEU A 24 -16.27 3.02 -0.65
C LEU A 24 -16.94 2.02 0.28
N PHE A 25 -16.14 1.19 0.93
CA PHE A 25 -16.61 0.32 1.99
C PHE A 25 -16.47 1.04 3.32
N ASP A 26 -17.61 1.42 3.90
CA ASP A 26 -17.68 2.02 5.22
C ASP A 26 -18.01 0.92 6.24
N GLY A 27 -16.99 0.45 6.93
CA GLY A 27 -17.12 -0.57 7.95
C GLY A 27 -16.06 -0.41 9.02
N PHE A 28 -16.51 -0.43 10.27
CA PHE A 28 -15.62 -0.31 11.44
C PHE A 28 -15.67 -1.58 12.28
N GLY A 29 -14.52 -1.95 12.84
CA GLY A 29 -14.41 -3.06 13.77
C GLY A 29 -13.92 -4.36 13.12
N SER A 30 -14.17 -5.47 13.81
CA SER A 30 -13.80 -6.81 13.36
C SER A 30 -14.85 -7.36 12.39
N PHE A 31 -14.41 -7.87 11.27
CA PHE A 31 -15.30 -8.47 10.25
C PHE A 31 -15.04 -9.96 10.12
N ASP A 32 -16.09 -10.68 9.77
CA ASP A 32 -15.96 -12.01 9.20
C ASP A 32 -15.23 -11.90 7.84
N PRO A 33 -14.07 -12.54 7.68
CA PRO A 33 -13.32 -12.48 6.42
C PRO A 33 -14.13 -12.94 5.21
N ASP A 34 -15.04 -13.91 5.37
CA ASP A 34 -15.85 -14.42 4.27
C ASP A 34 -16.85 -13.36 3.78
N LEU A 35 -17.31 -12.45 4.66
CA LEU A 35 -18.12 -11.30 4.25
C LEU A 35 -17.34 -10.37 3.31
N ILE A 36 -16.06 -10.11 3.62
CA ILE A 36 -15.21 -9.24 2.79
C ILE A 36 -14.93 -9.91 1.44
N TYR A 37 -14.61 -11.20 1.40
CA TYR A 37 -14.40 -11.92 0.14
C TYR A 37 -15.63 -11.87 -0.76
N ASN A 38 -16.81 -12.13 -0.20
CA ASN A 38 -18.09 -12.07 -0.93
C ASN A 38 -18.38 -10.67 -1.47
N ARG A 39 -18.06 -9.62 -0.71
CA ARG A 39 -18.23 -8.23 -1.16
C ARG A 39 -17.27 -7.89 -2.30
N ILE A 40 -16.00 -8.28 -2.21
CA ILE A 40 -15.03 -8.08 -3.29
C ILE A 40 -15.49 -8.81 -4.56
N GLU A 41 -15.96 -10.04 -4.43
CA GLU A 41 -16.49 -10.80 -5.56
C GLU A 41 -17.73 -10.13 -6.18
N TYR A 42 -18.65 -9.63 -5.35
CA TYR A 42 -19.80 -8.86 -5.82
C TYR A 42 -19.41 -7.55 -6.52
N LEU A 43 -18.46 -6.80 -5.96
CA LEU A 43 -17.94 -5.58 -6.61
C LEU A 43 -17.34 -5.90 -7.98
N ALA A 44 -16.56 -6.98 -8.07
CA ALA A 44 -15.92 -7.39 -9.31
C ALA A 44 -16.91 -7.89 -10.38
N THR A 45 -17.85 -8.77 -9.99
CA THR A 45 -18.73 -9.47 -10.93
C THR A 45 -20.06 -8.78 -11.14
N GLY A 46 -20.60 -8.13 -10.11
CA GLY A 46 -21.91 -7.46 -10.15
C GLY A 46 -21.83 -5.98 -10.52
N LEU A 47 -20.77 -5.30 -10.11
CA LEU A 47 -20.57 -3.86 -10.35
C LEU A 47 -19.41 -3.54 -11.28
N ASP A 48 -18.77 -4.56 -11.86
CA ASP A 48 -17.66 -4.45 -12.82
C ASP A 48 -16.45 -3.67 -12.29
N ALA A 49 -16.20 -3.68 -10.98
CA ALA A 49 -15.01 -3.08 -10.40
C ALA A 49 -13.76 -3.80 -10.91
N LYS A 50 -12.79 -3.04 -11.42
CA LYS A 50 -11.55 -3.59 -12.00
C LYS A 50 -10.38 -3.52 -11.02
N VAL A 51 -10.43 -2.61 -10.07
CA VAL A 51 -9.35 -2.35 -9.12
C VAL A 51 -9.92 -2.32 -7.71
N ILE A 52 -9.28 -3.06 -6.81
CA ILE A 52 -9.64 -3.12 -5.39
C ILE A 52 -8.43 -2.69 -4.55
N PHE A 53 -8.64 -1.75 -3.64
CA PHE A 53 -7.69 -1.40 -2.59
C PHE A 53 -8.20 -1.96 -1.26
N LEU A 54 -7.37 -2.75 -0.59
CA LEU A 54 -7.66 -3.31 0.73
C LEU A 54 -6.62 -2.77 1.73
N ASP A 55 -7.05 -1.85 2.56
CA ASP A 55 -6.24 -1.24 3.60
C ASP A 55 -6.83 -1.59 4.97
N HIS A 56 -6.19 -2.44 5.71
CA HIS A 56 -5.00 -3.26 5.50
C HIS A 56 -5.27 -4.74 5.81
N LEU A 57 -4.34 -5.65 5.48
CA LEU A 57 -4.47 -7.11 5.65
C LEU A 57 -4.91 -7.53 7.07
N SER A 58 -4.39 -6.88 8.11
CA SER A 58 -4.72 -7.24 9.51
C SER A 58 -6.20 -7.08 9.86
N ILE A 59 -6.99 -6.32 9.09
CA ILE A 59 -8.44 -6.22 9.29
C ILE A 59 -9.10 -7.58 9.02
N LEU A 60 -8.66 -8.29 7.99
CA LEU A 60 -9.18 -9.64 7.67
C LEU A 60 -8.80 -10.68 8.72
N LEU A 61 -7.76 -10.42 9.50
CA LEU A 61 -7.27 -11.34 10.52
C LEU A 61 -7.91 -11.09 11.89
N SER A 62 -8.43 -9.89 12.13
CA SER A 62 -8.91 -9.45 13.44
C SER A 62 -10.09 -10.24 13.98
N GLY A 63 -10.86 -10.89 13.10
CA GLY A 63 -12.00 -11.74 13.46
C GLY A 63 -11.66 -13.22 13.57
N LEU A 64 -10.39 -13.62 13.40
CA LEU A 64 -9.96 -15.00 13.41
C LEU A 64 -9.20 -15.33 14.70
N GLU A 65 -9.41 -16.54 15.23
CA GLU A 65 -8.63 -17.08 16.34
C GLU A 65 -7.60 -18.08 15.83
N GLY A 66 -6.39 -18.07 16.40
CA GLY A 66 -5.36 -19.05 16.11
C GLY A 66 -3.98 -18.48 15.79
N ASP A 67 -3.17 -19.24 15.09
CA ASP A 67 -1.81 -18.87 14.68
C ASP A 67 -1.84 -17.83 13.57
N GLU A 68 -1.29 -16.63 13.84
CA GLU A 68 -1.29 -15.48 12.91
C GLU A 68 -0.68 -15.86 11.56
N ARG A 69 0.40 -16.63 11.55
CA ARG A 69 1.07 -17.02 10.30
C ARG A 69 0.17 -17.88 9.42
N ARG A 70 -0.49 -18.87 10.02
CA ARG A 70 -1.42 -19.75 9.29
C ARG A 70 -2.64 -18.99 8.78
N MET A 71 -3.13 -18.03 9.56
CA MET A 71 -4.24 -17.15 9.13
C MET A 71 -3.84 -16.32 7.92
N ILE A 72 -2.63 -15.73 7.93
CA ILE A 72 -2.12 -14.96 6.79
C ILE A 72 -1.99 -15.86 5.56
N ASP A 73 -1.41 -17.06 5.69
CA ASP A 73 -1.23 -17.99 4.57
C ASP A 73 -2.58 -18.35 3.92
N THR A 74 -3.58 -18.64 4.75
CA THR A 74 -4.95 -18.96 4.29
C THR A 74 -5.59 -17.76 3.61
N THR A 75 -5.50 -16.58 4.23
CA THR A 75 -6.08 -15.34 3.70
C THR A 75 -5.46 -14.97 2.35
N MET A 76 -4.13 -14.99 2.25
CA MET A 76 -3.42 -14.70 1.01
C MET A 76 -3.78 -15.70 -0.11
N THR A 77 -3.94 -16.97 0.21
CA THR A 77 -4.39 -17.99 -0.75
C THR A 77 -5.80 -17.72 -1.24
N LYS A 78 -6.74 -17.37 -0.35
CA LYS A 78 -8.12 -17.01 -0.71
C LYS A 78 -8.15 -15.75 -1.59
N LEU A 79 -7.40 -14.69 -1.22
CA LEU A 79 -7.31 -13.46 -2.01
C LEU A 79 -6.70 -13.72 -3.39
N ARG A 80 -5.65 -14.53 -3.50
CA ARG A 80 -5.05 -14.91 -4.79
C ARG A 80 -6.06 -15.62 -5.67
N SER A 81 -6.79 -16.61 -5.13
CA SER A 81 -7.82 -17.34 -5.87
C SER A 81 -8.96 -16.41 -6.32
N LEU A 82 -9.32 -15.42 -5.50
CA LEU A 82 -10.34 -14.42 -5.83
C LEU A 82 -9.88 -13.56 -7.02
N VAL A 83 -8.66 -13.04 -6.98
CA VAL A 83 -8.05 -12.24 -8.06
C VAL A 83 -8.02 -13.02 -9.37
N GLU A 84 -7.57 -14.29 -9.34
CA GLU A 84 -7.50 -15.14 -10.53
C GLU A 84 -8.89 -15.42 -11.13
N ARG A 85 -9.89 -15.64 -10.26
CA ARG A 85 -11.26 -15.94 -10.70
C ARG A 85 -11.98 -14.72 -11.25
N THR A 86 -11.74 -13.54 -10.69
CA THR A 86 -12.45 -12.31 -11.05
C THR A 86 -11.71 -11.44 -12.06
N GLY A 87 -10.40 -11.63 -12.21
CA GLY A 87 -9.57 -10.83 -13.11
C GLY A 87 -9.32 -9.39 -12.65
N ILE A 88 -9.58 -9.07 -11.37
CA ILE A 88 -9.33 -7.73 -10.81
C ILE A 88 -7.84 -7.50 -10.55
N ALA A 89 -7.43 -6.23 -10.52
CA ALA A 89 -6.18 -5.81 -9.91
C ALA A 89 -6.41 -5.50 -8.43
N MET A 90 -5.67 -6.17 -7.53
CA MET A 90 -5.79 -5.97 -6.09
C MET A 90 -4.54 -5.33 -5.51
N PHE A 91 -4.72 -4.21 -4.81
CA PHE A 91 -3.69 -3.56 -4.01
C PHE A 91 -3.97 -3.83 -2.53
N LEU A 92 -3.04 -4.53 -1.89
CA LEU A 92 -3.14 -4.93 -0.49
C LEU A 92 -2.09 -4.19 0.34
N VAL A 93 -2.54 -3.44 1.33
CA VAL A 93 -1.64 -2.81 2.31
C VAL A 93 -1.27 -3.80 3.40
N SER A 94 0.02 -3.94 3.67
CA SER A 94 0.55 -4.80 4.73
C SER A 94 1.54 -4.05 5.59
N HIS A 95 1.47 -4.29 6.90
CA HIS A 95 2.43 -3.74 7.85
C HIS A 95 3.77 -4.46 7.80
N LEU A 96 4.82 -3.73 8.16
CA LEU A 96 6.16 -4.28 8.36
C LEU A 96 6.32 -4.79 9.80
N ARG A 97 7.23 -5.75 9.98
CA ARG A 97 7.74 -6.11 11.30
C ARG A 97 8.60 -4.95 11.82
N ARG A 98 8.63 -4.78 13.14
CA ARG A 98 9.64 -3.94 13.76
C ARG A 98 11.01 -4.54 13.45
N THR A 99 11.94 -3.69 13.03
CA THR A 99 13.32 -4.09 12.81
C THR A 99 14.02 -4.31 14.14
N SER A 100 14.93 -5.28 14.17
CA SER A 100 15.91 -5.43 15.26
C SER A 100 17.23 -4.72 14.94
N THR A 101 17.25 -3.91 13.88
CA THR A 101 18.40 -3.12 13.45
C THR A 101 18.45 -1.78 14.18
N ASP A 102 19.63 -1.18 14.24
CA ASP A 102 19.86 0.11 14.92
C ASP A 102 19.06 1.28 14.29
N THR A 103 18.65 1.15 13.03
CA THR A 103 17.82 2.15 12.35
C THR A 103 16.39 1.63 12.19
N PRO A 104 15.39 2.26 12.81
CA PRO A 104 13.99 1.89 12.65
C PRO A 104 13.41 2.36 11.30
N HIS A 105 12.29 1.79 10.88
CA HIS A 105 11.61 2.20 9.63
C HIS A 105 11.18 3.67 9.64
N GLU A 106 10.91 4.22 10.82
CA GLU A 106 10.52 5.63 11.04
C GLU A 106 11.66 6.61 10.72
N GLU A 107 12.90 6.10 10.69
CA GLU A 107 14.13 6.84 10.34
C GLU A 107 14.63 6.49 8.91
N GLY A 108 13.74 6.01 8.06
CA GLY A 108 14.04 5.76 6.65
C GLY A 108 14.83 4.47 6.37
N ALA A 109 14.84 3.51 7.31
CA ALA A 109 15.52 2.23 7.08
C ALA A 109 15.00 1.53 5.82
N ARG A 110 15.94 1.02 5.01
CA ARG A 110 15.62 0.26 3.80
C ARG A 110 14.76 -0.97 4.13
N VAL A 111 13.68 -1.12 3.39
CA VAL A 111 12.74 -2.25 3.52
C VAL A 111 13.17 -3.43 2.65
N THR A 112 12.99 -4.63 3.17
CA THR A 112 13.23 -5.90 2.47
C THR A 112 12.00 -6.81 2.53
N LEU A 113 11.90 -7.78 1.61
CA LEU A 113 10.79 -8.76 1.61
C LEU A 113 10.68 -9.55 2.92
N GLY A 114 11.81 -9.80 3.62
CA GLY A 114 11.82 -10.53 4.89
C GLY A 114 11.19 -9.76 6.06
N GLN A 115 10.96 -8.46 5.89
CA GLN A 115 10.35 -7.60 6.91
C GLN A 115 8.82 -7.49 6.77
N LEU A 116 8.21 -8.12 5.77
CA LEU A 116 6.75 -8.24 5.70
C LEU A 116 6.26 -9.01 6.93
N ARG A 117 5.26 -8.42 7.60
CA ARG A 117 4.75 -8.97 8.85
C ARG A 117 3.99 -10.28 8.60
N GLY A 118 4.35 -11.31 9.36
CA GLY A 118 3.59 -12.52 9.57
C GLY A 118 4.02 -13.68 8.68
N SER A 119 4.05 -13.58 7.36
CA SER A 119 4.28 -14.75 6.53
C SER A 119 5.02 -14.46 5.21
N ALA A 120 5.80 -15.45 4.77
CA ALA A 120 6.39 -15.47 3.44
C ALA A 120 5.31 -15.53 2.31
N ALA A 121 4.09 -15.97 2.62
CA ALA A 121 3.00 -16.07 1.66
C ALA A 121 2.67 -14.71 1.02
N ILE A 122 2.78 -13.59 1.77
CA ILE A 122 2.57 -12.25 1.23
C ILE A 122 3.51 -12.01 0.05
N ALA A 123 4.81 -12.26 0.24
CA ALA A 123 5.80 -12.10 -0.83
C ALA A 123 5.63 -13.13 -1.95
N GLN A 124 5.27 -14.38 -1.62
CA GLN A 124 5.17 -15.46 -2.60
C GLN A 124 3.97 -15.31 -3.53
N LEU A 125 2.80 -14.96 -2.98
CA LEU A 125 1.53 -14.91 -3.72
C LEU A 125 1.29 -13.57 -4.41
N SER A 126 2.00 -12.49 -4.03
CA SER A 126 1.94 -11.21 -4.72
C SER A 126 2.71 -11.24 -6.04
N ASP A 127 2.21 -10.59 -7.07
CA ASP A 127 2.90 -10.41 -8.35
C ASP A 127 3.93 -9.27 -8.28
N GLY A 128 3.63 -8.23 -7.52
CA GLY A 128 4.52 -7.11 -7.20
C GLY A 128 4.50 -6.79 -5.71
N VAL A 129 5.60 -6.29 -5.19
CA VAL A 129 5.70 -5.75 -3.83
C VAL A 129 6.42 -4.41 -3.89
N ILE A 130 5.75 -3.38 -3.41
CA ILE A 130 6.26 -2.01 -3.36
C ILE A 130 6.38 -1.60 -1.89
N ALA A 131 7.52 -1.05 -1.51
CA ALA A 131 7.75 -0.45 -0.21
C ALA A 131 7.77 1.08 -0.33
N LEU A 132 7.23 1.74 0.68
CA LEU A 132 7.32 3.18 0.88
C LEU A 132 8.21 3.42 2.09
N GLU A 133 9.39 3.99 1.85
CA GLU A 133 10.40 4.26 2.87
C GLU A 133 10.43 5.76 3.13
N ARG A 134 10.30 6.19 4.38
CA ARG A 134 10.30 7.60 4.74
C ARG A 134 11.02 7.83 6.06
N ASP A 135 11.95 8.78 6.06
CA ASP A 135 12.49 9.34 7.30
C ASP A 135 11.53 10.42 7.81
N GLN A 136 10.86 10.12 8.92
CA GLN A 136 9.92 11.05 9.55
C GLN A 136 10.63 12.10 10.41
N GLN A 137 11.91 11.89 10.74
CA GLN A 137 12.73 12.76 11.57
C GLN A 137 13.66 13.68 10.77
N ALA A 138 13.67 13.56 9.44
CA ALA A 138 14.52 14.40 8.58
C ALA A 138 14.20 15.88 8.80
N THR A 139 15.21 16.64 9.22
CA THR A 139 15.10 18.07 9.56
C THR A 139 15.44 18.99 8.38
N THR A 140 16.04 18.46 7.33
CA THR A 140 16.48 19.22 6.14
C THR A 140 15.89 18.64 4.86
N GLY A 141 15.32 19.52 4.04
CA GLY A 141 14.89 19.17 2.67
C GLY A 141 13.47 18.62 2.49
N GLY A 142 12.66 18.55 3.55
CA GLY A 142 11.33 17.94 3.50
C GLY A 142 11.41 16.41 3.49
N SER A 143 10.49 15.77 4.17
CA SER A 143 10.46 14.31 4.25
C SER A 143 10.17 13.69 2.87
N SER A 144 11.22 13.26 2.18
CA SER A 144 11.12 12.49 0.92
C SER A 144 10.67 11.06 1.21
N THR A 145 9.80 10.52 0.37
CA THR A 145 9.37 9.13 0.43
C THR A 145 9.99 8.38 -0.74
N THR A 146 10.84 7.41 -0.47
CA THR A 146 11.40 6.52 -1.48
C THR A 146 10.39 5.43 -1.81
N VAL A 147 10.04 5.32 -3.08
CA VAL A 147 9.24 4.22 -3.62
C VAL A 147 10.19 3.14 -4.11
N ARG A 148 10.17 1.98 -3.48
CA ARG A 148 11.05 0.86 -3.82
C ARG A 148 10.27 -0.35 -4.28
N VAL A 149 10.62 -0.89 -5.44
CA VAL A 149 10.13 -2.18 -5.92
C VAL A 149 10.95 -3.28 -5.26
N LEU A 150 10.32 -4.10 -4.41
CA LEU A 150 10.96 -5.25 -3.75
C LEU A 150 10.77 -6.55 -4.54
N LYS A 151 9.71 -6.62 -5.32
CA LYS A 151 9.40 -7.75 -6.20
C LYS A 151 8.64 -7.27 -7.42
N ASN A 152 9.00 -7.80 -8.57
CA ASN A 152 8.25 -7.67 -9.82
C ASN A 152 8.33 -9.02 -10.55
N ARG A 153 7.20 -9.74 -10.58
CA ARG A 153 7.14 -11.08 -11.22
C ARG A 153 7.29 -11.02 -12.73
N TYR A 154 6.89 -9.90 -13.35
CA TYR A 154 6.82 -9.78 -14.78
C TYR A 154 8.16 -9.44 -15.42
N SER A 155 8.87 -8.43 -14.90
CA SER A 155 10.17 -8.02 -15.44
C SER A 155 11.36 -8.55 -14.64
N GLY A 156 11.16 -8.90 -13.38
CA GLY A 156 12.25 -9.24 -12.45
C GLY A 156 13.01 -8.01 -11.92
N GLU A 157 12.75 -6.82 -12.45
CA GLU A 157 13.42 -5.59 -12.05
C GLU A 157 12.99 -5.16 -10.64
N VAL A 158 13.97 -4.84 -9.82
CA VAL A 158 13.78 -4.37 -8.43
C VAL A 158 14.72 -3.21 -8.14
N GLY A 159 14.40 -2.39 -7.15
CA GLY A 159 15.20 -1.23 -6.76
C GLY A 159 14.36 0.00 -6.51
N VAL A 160 15.00 1.16 -6.43
CA VAL A 160 14.29 2.44 -6.27
C VAL A 160 13.59 2.77 -7.59
N ALA A 161 12.28 2.99 -7.52
CA ALA A 161 11.49 3.42 -8.67
C ALA A 161 11.50 4.95 -8.80
N CYS A 162 11.22 5.65 -7.71
CA CYS A 162 11.23 7.12 -7.65
C CYS A 162 11.29 7.59 -6.20
N ASN A 163 11.56 8.88 -6.02
CA ASN A 163 11.38 9.59 -4.76
C ASN A 163 10.20 10.56 -4.89
N LEU A 164 9.42 10.68 -3.83
CA LEU A 164 8.24 11.53 -3.77
C LEU A 164 8.38 12.55 -2.65
N SER A 165 8.09 13.80 -2.95
CA SER A 165 7.94 14.88 -1.99
C SER A 165 6.45 15.20 -1.82
N TYR A 166 5.98 15.32 -0.58
CA TYR A 166 4.60 15.69 -0.28
C TYR A 166 4.49 17.19 -0.08
N ASP A 167 3.69 17.83 -0.92
CA ASP A 167 3.36 19.26 -0.82
C ASP A 167 2.13 19.45 0.07
N LEU A 168 2.32 20.02 1.24
CA LEU A 168 1.26 20.29 2.22
C LEU A 168 0.23 21.32 1.73
N SER A 169 0.62 22.23 0.82
CA SER A 169 -0.28 23.28 0.33
C SER A 169 -1.30 22.74 -0.67
N THR A 170 -0.88 21.80 -1.50
CA THR A 170 -1.70 21.18 -2.56
C THR A 170 -2.17 19.78 -2.20
N CYS A 171 -1.67 19.20 -1.10
CA CYS A 171 -1.91 17.80 -0.71
C CYS A 171 -1.54 16.79 -1.81
N LYS A 172 -0.49 17.07 -2.58
CA LYS A 172 -0.03 16.23 -3.69
C LYS A 172 1.37 15.69 -3.44
N PHE A 173 1.62 14.51 -3.99
CA PHE A 173 2.96 13.99 -4.16
C PHE A 173 3.54 14.48 -5.49
N ASN A 174 4.76 14.99 -5.45
CA ASN A 174 5.54 15.36 -6.61
C ASN A 174 6.75 14.43 -6.69
N GLU A 175 7.06 13.93 -7.88
CA GLU A 175 8.27 13.16 -8.10
C GLU A 175 9.49 14.09 -8.00
N THR A 176 10.48 13.64 -7.24
CA THR A 176 11.77 14.33 -7.10
C THR A 176 12.85 13.44 -7.70
N GLN A 177 13.89 14.06 -8.27
CA GLN A 177 15.08 13.33 -8.70
C GLN A 177 15.68 12.61 -7.48
N PRO A 178 16.17 11.35 -7.63
CA PRO A 178 16.96 10.73 -6.58
C PRO A 178 18.12 11.69 -6.23
N GLU A 179 18.32 11.97 -4.95
CA GLU A 179 19.59 12.54 -4.53
C GLU A 179 20.66 11.56 -5.02
N ALA A 180 21.64 12.07 -5.78
CA ALA A 180 22.75 11.25 -6.24
C ALA A 180 23.37 10.58 -5.01
N GLU A 181 23.35 9.25 -4.94
CA GLU A 181 24.06 8.54 -3.89
C GLU A 181 25.52 9.03 -3.98
N PHE A 182 26.02 9.59 -2.89
CA PHE A 182 27.42 9.97 -2.78
C PHE A 182 28.26 8.71 -2.99
N ASP A 183 28.93 8.62 -4.12
CA ASP A 183 29.89 7.54 -4.39
C ASP A 183 31.27 7.99 -3.92
N PRO A 184 31.74 7.50 -2.77
CA PRO A 184 33.04 7.90 -2.22
C PRO A 184 34.23 7.47 -3.10
N THR A 185 33.97 6.74 -4.20
CA THR A 185 35.03 6.30 -5.12
C THR A 185 35.19 7.18 -6.36
N THR A 186 34.22 8.05 -6.65
CA THR A 186 34.20 8.93 -7.84
C THR A 186 34.30 10.42 -7.53
N ASP A 187 34.10 10.84 -6.26
CA ASP A 187 34.10 12.25 -5.85
C ASP A 187 35.43 12.73 -5.22
N PHE A 188 36.57 12.11 -5.60
CA PHE A 188 37.93 12.58 -5.29
C PHE A 188 38.81 12.66 -6.53
#